data_933e8b80aca284e78ea1dddd9d9d25a8
#
_entry.id   933e8b80aca284e78ea1dddd9d9d25a8
#
_cell.length_a   1.000
_cell.length_b   1.000
_cell.length_c   1.000
_cell.angle_alpha   90.00
_cell.angle_beta   90.00
_cell.angle_gamma   90.00
#
_symmetry.space_group_name_H-M   'P 1'
#
loop_
_entity.id
_entity.type
_entity.pdbx_description
1 polymer ?
#
loop_
_entity_poly.entity_id
_entity_poly.type
_entity_poly.pdbx_seq_one_letter_code
_entity_poly.pdbx_strand_id
1 'polypeptide(L)'
;MNPVGKQDVCVHIRWMIRRDMMEVLEIESRSFEFPWSEDDFIRCLRQRNCIGMVAEHDERVAGFMIYELHRNRLHILNFAVAAEFRR
;
A
#
# COMPACT_ATOMS: atom_id res chain seq x y z
N MET A 1 9.93 -19.55 15.01
CA MET A 1 10.19 -18.87 16.28
C MET A 1 11.02 -17.62 16.06
N ASN A 2 10.66 -16.56 16.73
CA ASN A 2 11.37 -15.29 16.55
C ASN A 2 12.62 -15.22 17.37
N PRO A 3 13.67 -14.58 16.84
CA PRO A 3 14.86 -14.35 17.64
C PRO A 3 14.55 -13.51 18.86
N VAL A 4 15.32 -13.75 19.91
CA VAL A 4 15.19 -12.97 21.14
C VAL A 4 15.47 -11.51 20.82
N GLY A 5 14.63 -10.61 21.33
CA GLY A 5 14.81 -9.19 21.14
C GLY A 5 14.14 -8.61 19.92
N LYS A 6 13.59 -9.45 19.06
CA LYS A 6 12.86 -8.97 17.90
C LYS A 6 11.38 -8.85 18.21
N GLN A 7 10.78 -7.77 17.76
CA GLN A 7 9.35 -7.58 17.91
C GLN A 7 8.64 -7.91 16.61
N ASP A 8 7.50 -8.57 16.75
CA ASP A 8 6.62 -8.78 15.61
C ASP A 8 5.74 -7.56 15.44
N VAL A 9 5.60 -7.14 14.19
CA VAL A 9 4.64 -6.12 13.84
C VAL A 9 3.47 -6.86 13.19
N CYS A 10 2.32 -6.85 13.86
CA CYS A 10 1.13 -7.49 13.33
C CYS A 10 0.36 -6.49 12.49
N VAL A 11 0.22 -6.77 11.21
CA VAL A 11 -0.54 -5.92 10.32
C VAL A 11 -1.73 -6.70 9.78
N HIS A 12 -2.78 -5.95 9.49
CA HIS A 12 -3.97 -6.50 8.87
C HIS A 12 -3.98 -6.09 7.42
N ILE A 13 -3.94 -7.07 6.52
CA ILE A 13 -3.96 -6.80 5.08
C ILE A 13 -5.42 -6.81 4.63
N ARG A 14 -5.83 -5.74 3.98
CA ARG A 14 -7.20 -5.61 3.51
C ARG A 14 -7.24 -4.77 2.24
N TRP A 15 -8.37 -4.80 1.57
CA TRP A 15 -8.55 -3.97 0.39
C TRP A 15 -8.49 -2.49 0.76
N MET A 16 -7.90 -1.70 -0.14
CA MET A 16 -7.88 -0.25 -0.02
C MET A 16 -9.29 0.29 -0.26
N ILE A 17 -9.72 1.20 0.62
CA ILE A 17 -11.01 1.86 0.47
C ILE A 17 -10.79 3.37 0.42
N ARG A 18 -11.86 4.10 0.12
CA ARG A 18 -11.75 5.54 -0.11
C ARG A 18 -11.14 6.29 1.07
N ARG A 19 -11.49 5.92 2.29
CA ARG A 19 -10.99 6.64 3.46
C ARG A 19 -9.48 6.47 3.66
N ASP A 20 -8.87 5.50 3.00
CA ASP A 20 -7.44 5.28 3.11
C ASP A 20 -6.64 6.27 2.26
N MET A 21 -7.32 6.98 1.35
CA MET A 21 -6.64 7.73 0.31
C MET A 21 -5.71 8.80 0.88
N MET A 22 -6.13 9.50 1.94
CA MET A 22 -5.27 10.55 2.51
C MET A 22 -3.96 9.99 3.02
N GLU A 23 -4.02 8.87 3.75
CA GLU A 23 -2.80 8.26 4.26
C GLU A 23 -1.96 7.67 3.13
N VAL A 24 -2.60 7.06 2.13
CA VAL A 24 -1.89 6.50 0.99
C VAL A 24 -1.16 7.60 0.23
N LEU A 25 -1.82 8.74 0.00
CA LEU A 25 -1.20 9.86 -0.70
C LEU A 25 -0.02 10.42 0.09
N GLU A 26 -0.14 10.46 1.41
CA GLU A 26 0.97 10.95 2.22
C GLU A 26 2.18 10.02 2.12
N ILE A 27 1.94 8.71 2.20
CA ILE A 27 3.02 7.74 2.06
C ILE A 27 3.65 7.86 0.68
N GLU A 28 2.81 8.01 -0.35
CA GLU A 28 3.29 8.14 -1.72
C GLU A 28 4.18 9.36 -1.88
N SER A 29 3.71 10.52 -1.38
CA SER A 29 4.46 11.77 -1.54
C SER A 29 5.79 11.75 -0.81
N ARG A 30 5.88 11.00 0.28
CA ARG A 30 7.12 10.91 1.04
C ARG A 30 8.06 9.82 0.52
N SER A 31 7.55 8.93 -0.32
CA SER A 31 8.30 7.78 -0.78
C SER A 31 8.94 7.99 -2.15
N PHE A 32 8.37 8.86 -2.98
CA PHE A 32 8.80 8.99 -4.37
C PHE A 32 9.00 10.44 -4.75
N GLU A 33 9.96 10.66 -5.64
CA GLU A 33 10.25 11.99 -6.17
C GLU A 33 9.10 12.49 -7.05
N PHE A 34 8.48 11.57 -7.81
CA PHE A 34 7.36 11.90 -8.69
C PHE A 34 6.15 11.08 -8.29
N PRO A 35 5.47 11.48 -7.21
CA PRO A 35 4.39 10.66 -6.67
C PRO A 35 3.15 10.70 -7.56
N TRP A 36 2.36 9.65 -7.50
CA TRP A 36 1.04 9.64 -8.10
C TRP A 36 0.14 10.65 -7.40
N SER A 37 -0.72 11.29 -8.16
CA SER A 37 -1.79 12.12 -7.60
C SER A 37 -2.96 11.23 -7.20
N GLU A 38 -3.93 11.85 -6.50
CA GLU A 38 -5.16 11.13 -6.17
C GLU A 38 -5.86 10.66 -7.44
N ASP A 39 -5.90 11.50 -8.47
CA ASP A 39 -6.51 11.12 -9.74
C ASP A 39 -5.83 9.91 -10.36
N ASP A 40 -4.50 9.82 -10.24
CA ASP A 40 -3.77 8.69 -10.76
C ASP A 40 -4.20 7.40 -10.07
N PHE A 41 -4.31 7.43 -8.74
CA PHE A 41 -4.77 6.28 -7.98
C PHE A 41 -6.19 5.89 -8.38
N ILE A 42 -7.08 6.85 -8.45
CA ILE A 42 -8.49 6.58 -8.77
C ILE A 42 -8.60 5.98 -10.16
N ARG A 43 -7.88 6.58 -11.13
CA ARG A 43 -7.91 6.09 -12.51
C ARG A 43 -7.42 4.65 -12.58
N CYS A 44 -6.36 4.35 -11.86
CA CYS A 44 -5.81 2.99 -11.84
C CYS A 44 -6.79 2.01 -11.21
N LEU A 45 -7.36 2.39 -10.07
CA LEU A 45 -8.23 1.48 -9.31
C LEU A 45 -9.56 1.24 -10.00
N ARG A 46 -9.93 2.07 -10.99
CA ARG A 46 -11.13 1.85 -11.78
C ARG A 46 -10.96 0.73 -12.80
N GLN A 47 -9.72 0.37 -13.09
CA GLN A 47 -9.47 -0.70 -14.05
C GLN A 47 -9.90 -2.03 -13.44
N ARG A 48 -10.52 -2.87 -14.27
CA ARG A 48 -11.13 -4.11 -13.80
C ARG A 48 -10.12 -5.04 -13.14
N ASN A 49 -8.90 -5.08 -13.66
CA ASN A 49 -7.87 -6.00 -13.19
C ASN A 49 -6.89 -5.36 -12.20
N CYS A 50 -7.14 -4.12 -11.77
CA CYS A 50 -6.30 -3.45 -10.80
C CYS A 50 -6.86 -3.62 -9.39
N ILE A 51 -5.98 -3.92 -8.45
CA ILE A 51 -6.36 -4.17 -7.08
C ILE A 51 -5.45 -3.34 -6.17
N GLY A 52 -6.07 -2.67 -5.19
CA GLY A 52 -5.33 -1.95 -4.17
C GLY A 52 -5.49 -2.62 -2.83
N MET A 53 -4.38 -2.82 -2.14
CA MET A 53 -4.37 -3.40 -0.81
C MET A 53 -3.62 -2.46 0.13
N VAL A 54 -4.03 -2.46 1.39
CA VAL A 54 -3.30 -1.73 2.42
C VAL A 54 -2.94 -2.68 3.55
N ALA A 55 -1.84 -2.37 4.21
CA ALA A 55 -1.46 -3.02 5.46
C ALA A 55 -1.77 -2.04 6.58
N GLU A 56 -2.64 -2.47 7.50
CA GLU A 56 -3.09 -1.62 8.59
C GLU A 56 -2.47 -2.07 9.91
N HIS A 57 -1.98 -1.12 10.69
CA HIS A 57 -1.42 -1.38 12.00
C HIS A 57 -1.94 -0.31 12.96
N ASP A 58 -2.62 -0.75 14.03
CA ASP A 58 -3.19 0.18 15.01
C ASP A 58 -4.05 1.24 14.33
N GLU A 59 -4.89 0.79 13.39
CA GLU A 59 -5.86 1.64 12.69
C GLU A 59 -5.20 2.71 11.81
N ARG A 60 -3.92 2.54 11.48
CA ARG A 60 -3.20 3.42 10.57
C ARG A 60 -2.68 2.61 9.39
N VAL A 61 -2.57 3.28 8.24
CA VAL A 61 -2.03 2.62 7.06
C VAL A 61 -0.51 2.58 7.17
N ALA A 62 0.03 1.36 7.26
CA ALA A 62 1.48 1.16 7.35
C ALA A 62 2.11 1.05 5.96
N GLY A 63 1.35 0.65 4.97
CA GLY A 63 1.84 0.52 3.61
C GLY A 63 0.72 0.16 2.66
N PHE A 64 1.02 0.17 1.36
CA PHE A 64 0.02 -0.16 0.35
C PHE A 64 0.69 -0.78 -0.86
N MET A 65 -0.11 -1.45 -1.67
CA MET A 65 0.33 -2.02 -2.93
C MET A 65 -0.81 -1.92 -3.93
N ILE A 66 -0.47 -1.49 -5.15
CA ILE A 66 -1.39 -1.50 -6.29
C ILE A 66 -0.82 -2.49 -7.29
N TYR A 67 -1.63 -3.44 -7.73
CA TYR A 67 -1.14 -4.41 -8.70
C TYR A 67 -2.23 -4.75 -9.71
N GLU A 68 -1.78 -5.23 -10.87
CA GLU A 68 -2.64 -5.75 -11.92
C GLU A 68 -2.56 -7.26 -11.95
N LEU A 69 -3.73 -7.89 -12.03
CA LEU A 69 -3.80 -9.34 -12.20
C LEU A 69 -4.04 -9.66 -13.67
N HIS A 70 -3.15 -10.46 -14.22
CA HIS A 70 -3.28 -11.01 -15.56
C HIS A 70 -3.42 -12.51 -15.45
N ARG A 71 -3.73 -13.15 -16.56
CA ARG A 71 -4.01 -14.58 -16.54
C ARG A 71 -2.88 -15.39 -15.88
N ASN A 72 -1.63 -15.06 -16.20
CA ASN A 72 -0.48 -15.84 -15.76
C ASN A 72 0.48 -15.07 -14.88
N ARG A 73 0.17 -13.82 -14.53
CA ARG A 73 1.16 -13.03 -13.82
C ARG A 73 0.49 -11.89 -13.06
N LEU A 74 1.23 -11.41 -12.09
CA LEU A 74 0.85 -10.25 -11.30
C LEU A 74 1.89 -9.17 -11.58
N HIS A 75 1.43 -7.96 -11.85
CA HIS A 75 2.31 -6.84 -12.17
C HIS A 75 2.11 -5.76 -11.11
N ILE A 76 3.13 -5.50 -10.32
CA ILE A 76 3.06 -4.48 -9.28
C ILE A 76 3.24 -3.11 -9.93
N LEU A 77 2.25 -2.25 -9.75
CA LEU A 77 2.26 -0.91 -10.32
C LEU A 77 2.79 0.12 -9.35
N ASN A 78 2.55 -0.08 -8.06
CA ASN A 78 2.99 0.86 -7.04
C ASN A 78 3.02 0.15 -5.69
N PHE A 79 4.00 0.52 -4.86
CA PHE A 79 4.17 -0.13 -3.58
C PHE A 79 5.01 0.78 -2.69
N ALA A 80 4.55 1.02 -1.48
CA ALA A 80 5.31 1.83 -0.54
C ALA A 80 4.94 1.48 0.89
N VAL A 81 5.91 1.69 1.78
CA VAL A 81 5.75 1.46 3.21
C VAL A 81 6.00 2.79 3.91
N ALA A 82 5.16 3.12 4.89
CA ALA A 82 5.32 4.34 5.66
C ALA A 82 6.68 4.32 6.36
N ALA A 83 7.29 5.52 6.48
CA ALA A 83 8.67 5.62 6.98
C ALA A 83 8.83 4.99 8.35
N GLU A 84 7.86 5.15 9.23
CA GLU A 84 7.96 4.64 10.59
C GLU A 84 7.90 3.11 10.66
N PHE A 85 7.56 2.45 9.55
CA PHE A 85 7.53 0.97 9.50
C PHE A 85 8.66 0.41 8.64
N ARG A 86 9.56 1.25 8.15
CA ARG A 86 10.74 0.80 7.44
C ARG A 86 11.86 0.53 8.41
N ARG A 87 12.83 -0.24 7.93
CA ARG A 87 13.98 -0.60 8.74
C ARG A 87 15.05 0.48 8.75
#